data_d785b7e8210c610727d047772d86ac08
#
_entry.id   d785b7e8210c610727d047772d86ac08
#
_cell.length_a   1.000
_cell.length_b   1.000
_cell.length_c   1.000
_cell.angle_alpha   90.00
_cell.angle_beta   90.00
_cell.angle_gamma   90.00
#
_symmetry.space_group_name_H-M   'P 1'
#
loop_
_entity.id
_entity.type
_entity.pdbx_description
1 polymer ?
#
loop_
_entity_poly.entity_id
_entity_poly.type
_entity_poly.pdbx_seq_one_letter_code
_entity_poly.pdbx_strand_id
1 'polypeptide(L)'
;GLGSVPPAEWGEIGAFATRAHELSEDRSAWMKAHERAAILHRAMEIMKERRDHLAFQIANEGGKPLIDARVEADRAINGMDLCIHELGALKGTEIPMGLTSAGDGRLAWTTREPIGPVVAVSAFNHPLNLIVHQVAPAVAVGCPVIVKPASDTPLSCFEFIDILHEAGLPKEWAKAVAPSRDASEKMVTDPRVAFFTFIGSAGVGWSLRSKLSPGTRCALE
;
A
#
# COMPACT_ATOMS: atom_id res chain seq x y z
N GLY A 1 -4.80 -28.72 -5.50
CA GLY A 1 -4.99 -27.57 -6.41
C GLY A 1 -4.94 -26.30 -5.60
N LEU A 2 -4.26 -25.28 -6.11
CA LEU A 2 -4.32 -23.95 -5.55
C LEU A 2 -5.79 -23.48 -5.62
N GLY A 3 -6.37 -23.07 -4.50
CA GLY A 3 -7.75 -22.60 -4.45
C GLY A 3 -7.92 -21.35 -5.33
N SER A 4 -9.10 -21.21 -5.96
CA SER A 4 -9.44 -19.96 -6.65
C SER A 4 -9.90 -18.92 -5.64
N VAL A 5 -9.38 -17.70 -5.75
CA VAL A 5 -9.92 -16.56 -5.00
C VAL A 5 -11.21 -16.11 -5.69
N PRO A 6 -12.35 -16.06 -4.99
CA PRO A 6 -13.59 -15.59 -5.58
C PRO A 6 -13.47 -14.12 -5.99
N PRO A 7 -14.06 -13.69 -7.12
CA PRO A 7 -13.99 -12.30 -7.55
C PRO A 7 -14.72 -11.40 -6.56
N ALA A 8 -14.04 -10.31 -6.15
CA ALA A 8 -14.63 -9.30 -5.29
C ALA A 8 -15.65 -8.44 -6.08
N GLU A 9 -16.82 -8.26 -5.51
CA GLU A 9 -17.87 -7.44 -6.10
C GLU A 9 -17.65 -5.95 -5.81
N TRP A 10 -18.13 -5.08 -6.72
CA TRP A 10 -17.99 -3.63 -6.54
C TRP A 10 -18.58 -3.10 -5.22
N GLY A 11 -19.68 -3.71 -4.73
CA GLY A 11 -20.29 -3.32 -3.46
C GLY A 11 -19.33 -3.39 -2.28
N GLU A 12 -18.54 -4.46 -2.20
CA GLU A 12 -17.53 -4.67 -1.16
C GLU A 12 -16.35 -3.69 -1.29
N ILE A 13 -15.88 -3.49 -2.50
CA ILE A 13 -14.79 -2.55 -2.83
C ILE A 13 -15.22 -1.12 -2.50
N GLY A 14 -16.43 -0.74 -2.94
CA GLY A 14 -17.01 0.58 -2.72
C GLY A 14 -17.23 0.89 -1.24
N ALA A 15 -17.67 -0.10 -0.45
CA ALA A 15 -17.81 0.04 1.01
C ALA A 15 -16.46 0.29 1.69
N PHE A 16 -15.41 -0.45 1.30
CA PHE A 16 -14.06 -0.19 1.79
C PHE A 16 -13.57 1.21 1.39
N ALA A 17 -13.76 1.60 0.12
CA ALA A 17 -13.35 2.92 -0.36
C ALA A 17 -14.07 4.06 0.39
N THR A 18 -15.37 3.88 0.74
CA THR A 18 -16.09 4.84 1.58
C THR A 18 -15.46 4.95 2.96
N ARG A 19 -15.22 3.82 3.62
CA ARG A 19 -14.63 3.80 4.95
C ARG A 19 -13.20 4.36 4.96
N ALA A 20 -12.38 4.00 3.98
CA ALA A 20 -11.04 4.53 3.81
C ALA A 20 -11.02 6.07 3.62
N HIS A 21 -11.98 6.59 2.87
CA HIS A 21 -12.14 8.03 2.69
C HIS A 21 -12.55 8.72 3.99
N GLU A 22 -13.54 8.22 4.71
CA GLU A 22 -13.95 8.73 6.03
C GLU A 22 -12.77 8.79 7.01
N LEU A 23 -11.98 7.71 7.09
CA LEU A 23 -10.78 7.64 7.93
C LEU A 23 -9.73 8.67 7.55
N SER A 24 -9.58 8.97 6.26
CA SER A 24 -8.59 9.95 5.79
C SER A 24 -9.01 11.39 6.06
N GLU A 25 -10.32 11.69 6.06
CA GLU A 25 -10.84 13.03 6.32
C GLU A 25 -10.90 13.36 7.83
N ASP A 26 -11.05 12.36 8.69
CA ASP A 26 -11.10 12.54 10.13
C ASP A 26 -9.70 12.45 10.76
N ARG A 27 -9.08 13.58 11.03
CA ARG A 27 -7.76 13.63 11.68
C ARG A 27 -7.72 12.96 13.05
N SER A 28 -8.85 12.85 13.76
CA SER A 28 -8.91 12.18 15.06
C SER A 28 -8.83 10.66 14.94
N ALA A 29 -9.17 10.12 13.78
CA ALA A 29 -9.07 8.71 13.43
C ALA A 29 -7.68 8.30 12.92
N TRP A 30 -6.78 9.25 12.67
CA TRP A 30 -5.45 8.94 12.13
C TRP A 30 -4.62 8.17 13.13
N MET A 31 -4.09 7.04 12.69
CA MET A 31 -3.14 6.24 13.45
C MET A 31 -1.84 7.01 13.67
N LYS A 32 -1.37 7.07 14.90
CA LYS A 32 -0.13 7.78 15.23
C LYS A 32 1.09 7.10 14.63
N ALA A 33 2.15 7.85 14.35
CA ALA A 33 3.36 7.33 13.70
C ALA A 33 3.99 6.15 14.47
N HIS A 34 4.04 6.24 15.81
CA HIS A 34 4.59 5.16 16.64
C HIS A 34 3.72 3.90 16.64
N GLU A 35 2.39 4.03 16.51
CA GLU A 35 1.47 2.89 16.39
C GLU A 35 1.69 2.17 15.05
N ARG A 36 1.78 2.93 13.94
CA ARG A 36 2.08 2.37 12.62
C ARG A 36 3.45 1.68 12.58
N ALA A 37 4.48 2.32 13.16
CA ALA A 37 5.81 1.73 13.27
C ALA A 37 5.79 0.41 14.05
N ALA A 38 5.06 0.35 15.17
CA ALA A 38 4.93 -0.86 15.97
C ALA A 38 4.20 -1.98 15.23
N ILE A 39 3.16 -1.65 14.45
CA ILE A 39 2.44 -2.62 13.62
C ILE A 39 3.35 -3.17 12.52
N LEU A 40 4.04 -2.30 11.78
CA LEU A 40 4.96 -2.71 10.72
C LEU A 40 6.10 -3.56 11.26
N HIS A 41 6.63 -3.22 12.44
CA HIS A 41 7.68 -4.00 13.10
C HIS A 41 7.18 -5.42 13.45
N ARG A 42 5.99 -5.54 14.07
CA ARG A 42 5.38 -6.84 14.35
C ARG A 42 5.12 -7.65 13.07
N ALA A 43 4.60 -7.01 12.03
CA ALA A 43 4.38 -7.67 10.73
C ALA A 43 5.72 -8.19 10.15
N MET A 44 6.78 -7.41 10.21
CA MET A 44 8.12 -7.83 9.78
C MET A 44 8.61 -9.04 10.56
N GLU A 45 8.44 -9.08 11.90
CA GLU A 45 8.83 -10.25 12.71
C GLU A 45 8.01 -11.49 12.33
N ILE A 46 6.70 -11.38 12.13
CA ILE A 46 5.86 -12.48 11.63
C ILE A 46 6.36 -12.97 10.27
N MET A 47 6.71 -12.07 9.35
CA MET A 47 7.28 -12.43 8.05
C MET A 47 8.62 -13.17 8.19
N LYS A 48 9.49 -12.77 9.13
CA LYS A 48 10.76 -13.46 9.42
C LYS A 48 10.50 -14.89 9.91
N GLU A 49 9.57 -15.06 10.86
CA GLU A 49 9.19 -16.37 11.38
C GLU A 49 8.61 -17.28 10.29
N ARG A 50 7.84 -16.71 9.35
CA ARG A 50 7.19 -17.43 8.24
C ARG A 50 7.98 -17.38 6.93
N ARG A 51 9.23 -16.97 6.95
CA ARG A 51 10.05 -16.72 5.75
C ARG A 51 10.05 -17.87 4.74
N ASP A 52 10.29 -19.09 5.20
CA ASP A 52 10.33 -20.26 4.31
C ASP A 52 8.95 -20.66 3.79
N HIS A 53 7.89 -20.45 4.57
CA HIS A 53 6.51 -20.62 4.13
C HIS A 53 6.16 -19.60 3.03
N LEU A 54 6.47 -18.32 3.23
CA LEU A 54 6.27 -17.26 2.24
C LEU A 54 7.04 -17.56 0.94
N ALA A 55 8.30 -17.98 1.04
CA ALA A 55 9.09 -18.39 -0.12
C ALA A 55 8.47 -19.57 -0.86
N PHE A 56 7.96 -20.57 -0.14
CA PHE A 56 7.27 -21.71 -0.73
C PHE A 56 5.99 -21.31 -1.45
N GLN A 57 5.19 -20.40 -0.87
CA GLN A 57 3.98 -19.86 -1.49
C GLN A 57 4.31 -19.10 -2.76
N ILE A 58 5.30 -18.20 -2.75
CA ILE A 58 5.79 -17.46 -3.92
C ILE A 58 6.19 -18.43 -5.05
N ALA A 59 6.94 -19.48 -4.71
CA ALA A 59 7.38 -20.49 -5.68
C ALA A 59 6.19 -21.25 -6.29
N ASN A 60 5.21 -21.63 -5.48
CA ASN A 60 4.04 -22.39 -5.92
C ASN A 60 3.10 -21.58 -6.82
N GLU A 61 2.78 -20.33 -6.44
CA GLU A 61 1.84 -19.53 -7.24
C GLU A 61 2.50 -18.92 -8.49
N GLY A 62 3.78 -18.55 -8.41
CA GLY A 62 4.51 -17.90 -9.50
C GLY A 62 5.30 -18.85 -10.39
N GLY A 63 5.44 -20.15 -10.02
CA GLY A 63 6.20 -21.12 -10.77
C GLY A 63 7.71 -20.83 -10.83
N LYS A 64 8.24 -19.98 -9.92
CA LYS A 64 9.67 -19.66 -9.91
C LYS A 64 10.49 -20.63 -9.03
N PRO A 65 11.81 -20.77 -9.28
CA PRO A 65 12.68 -21.56 -8.45
C PRO A 65 12.63 -21.14 -6.97
N LEU A 66 12.63 -22.11 -6.05
CA LEU A 66 12.53 -21.82 -4.62
C LEU A 66 13.69 -20.95 -4.11
N ILE A 67 14.88 -21.06 -4.71
CA ILE A 67 16.02 -20.22 -4.37
C ILE A 67 15.73 -18.73 -4.65
N ASP A 68 15.09 -18.43 -5.78
CA ASP A 68 14.72 -17.05 -6.16
C ASP A 68 13.56 -16.55 -5.32
N ALA A 69 12.61 -17.44 -4.96
CA ALA A 69 11.51 -17.13 -4.07
C ALA A 69 11.99 -16.79 -2.64
N ARG A 70 13.03 -17.45 -2.15
CA ARG A 70 13.69 -17.10 -0.87
C ARG A 70 14.32 -15.71 -0.91
N VAL A 71 15.01 -15.38 -2.02
CA VAL A 71 15.57 -14.04 -2.20
C VAL A 71 14.48 -12.99 -2.23
N GLU A 72 13.33 -13.28 -2.86
CA GLU A 72 12.20 -12.36 -2.86
C GLU A 72 11.62 -12.16 -1.46
N ALA A 73 11.43 -13.23 -0.69
CA ALA A 73 10.94 -13.14 0.69
C ALA A 73 11.89 -12.29 1.57
N ASP A 74 13.21 -12.49 1.43
CA ASP A 74 14.21 -11.68 2.15
C ASP A 74 14.15 -10.19 1.74
N ARG A 75 13.94 -9.88 0.45
CA ARG A 75 13.76 -8.51 -0.03
C ARG A 75 12.48 -7.87 0.50
N ALA A 76 11.39 -8.63 0.55
CA ALA A 76 10.13 -8.15 1.11
C ALA A 76 10.27 -7.79 2.60
N ILE A 77 10.93 -8.64 3.38
CA ILE A 77 11.23 -8.38 4.80
C ILE A 77 12.12 -7.13 4.96
N ASN A 78 13.17 -7.00 4.15
CA ASN A 78 14.02 -5.81 4.14
C ASN A 78 13.25 -4.55 3.73
N GLY A 79 12.31 -4.66 2.78
CA GLY A 79 11.43 -3.56 2.39
C GLY A 79 10.57 -3.04 3.56
N MET A 80 10.09 -3.93 4.44
CA MET A 80 9.40 -3.54 5.67
C MET A 80 10.31 -2.76 6.62
N ASP A 81 11.54 -3.22 6.82
CA ASP A 81 12.53 -2.56 7.66
C ASP A 81 12.85 -1.15 7.15
N LEU A 82 13.07 -1.00 5.84
CA LEU A 82 13.29 0.30 5.22
C LEU A 82 12.10 1.25 5.41
N CYS A 83 10.86 0.78 5.27
CA CYS A 83 9.67 1.60 5.52
C CYS A 83 9.59 2.12 6.97
N ILE A 84 10.00 1.30 7.93
CA ILE A 84 10.02 1.68 9.36
C ILE A 84 11.09 2.77 9.57
N HIS A 85 12.28 2.60 9.02
CA HIS A 85 13.36 3.58 9.14
C HIS A 85 13.02 4.92 8.49
N GLU A 86 12.38 4.90 7.31
CA GLU A 86 11.99 6.09 6.58
C GLU A 86 10.90 6.92 7.29
N LEU A 87 10.16 6.36 8.25
CA LEU A 87 9.26 7.14 9.11
C LEU A 87 9.99 8.28 9.84
N GLY A 88 11.25 8.05 10.24
CA GLY A 88 12.10 9.06 10.86
C GLY A 88 12.53 10.19 9.91
N ALA A 89 12.48 9.96 8.59
CA ALA A 89 12.81 10.93 7.56
C ALA A 89 11.61 11.79 7.12
N LEU A 90 10.39 11.47 7.53
CA LEU A 90 9.17 12.22 7.24
C LEU A 90 9.11 13.53 8.03
N LYS A 91 9.98 14.48 7.69
CA LYS A 91 10.05 15.80 8.30
C LYS A 91 9.52 16.90 7.38
N GLY A 92 9.08 17.99 7.97
CA GLY A 92 8.79 19.24 7.26
C GLY A 92 10.02 20.10 7.04
N THR A 93 9.79 21.30 6.57
CA THR A 93 10.82 22.30 6.29
C THR A 93 10.48 23.59 7.04
N GLU A 94 11.47 24.21 7.67
CA GLU A 94 11.35 25.58 8.15
C GLU A 94 11.30 26.53 6.97
N ILE A 95 10.41 27.53 7.06
CA ILE A 95 10.24 28.54 6.03
C ILE A 95 10.78 29.88 6.59
N PRO A 96 11.84 30.46 5.99
CA PRO A 96 12.36 31.75 6.41
C PRO A 96 11.34 32.85 6.23
N MET A 97 10.89 33.49 7.32
CA MET A 97 9.85 34.52 7.30
C MET A 97 10.42 35.95 7.36
N GLY A 98 11.66 36.13 7.84
CA GLY A 98 12.27 37.45 8.07
C GLY A 98 12.68 38.28 6.85
N LEU A 99 12.24 37.90 5.62
CA LEU A 99 12.56 38.63 4.38
C LEU A 99 11.68 39.91 4.18
N THR A 100 10.64 40.07 4.97
CA THR A 100 9.76 41.25 4.94
C THR A 100 9.44 41.70 6.35
N SER A 101 9.16 43.00 6.53
CA SER A 101 8.76 43.52 7.83
C SER A 101 7.49 42.87 8.38
N ALA A 102 6.59 42.41 7.52
CA ALA A 102 5.37 41.69 7.90
C ALA A 102 5.66 40.27 8.41
N GLY A 103 6.76 39.68 7.99
CA GLY A 103 7.21 38.34 8.40
C GLY A 103 8.17 38.33 9.59
N ASP A 104 8.68 39.50 9.99
CA ASP A 104 9.65 39.59 11.09
C ASP A 104 9.05 39.09 12.42
N GLY A 105 9.83 38.30 13.15
CA GLY A 105 9.39 37.65 14.38
C GLY A 105 8.38 36.51 14.22
N ARG A 106 8.02 36.10 12.97
CA ARG A 106 7.13 34.96 12.70
C ARG A 106 7.93 33.69 12.45
N LEU A 107 7.36 32.56 12.90
CA LEU A 107 7.86 31.22 12.62
C LEU A 107 6.87 30.51 11.70
N ALA A 108 7.38 29.86 10.66
CA ALA A 108 6.60 29.02 9.76
C ALA A 108 7.33 27.71 9.42
N TRP A 109 6.57 26.64 9.35
CA TRP A 109 7.10 25.33 8.95
C TRP A 109 6.01 24.52 8.23
N THR A 110 6.44 23.54 7.46
CA THR A 110 5.55 22.54 6.84
C THR A 110 5.55 21.26 7.65
N THR A 111 4.48 20.49 7.55
CA THR A 111 4.38 19.11 8.06
C THR A 111 3.97 18.17 6.92
N ARG A 112 4.26 16.87 7.07
CA ARG A 112 3.80 15.83 6.16
C ARG A 112 2.57 15.17 6.76
N GLU A 113 1.51 15.05 5.96
CA GLU A 113 0.25 14.43 6.34
C GLU A 113 -0.12 13.32 5.33
N PRO A 114 -0.92 12.30 5.74
CA PRO A 114 -1.44 11.30 4.81
C PRO A 114 -2.19 11.97 3.66
N ILE A 115 -1.95 11.49 2.43
CA ILE A 115 -2.61 12.07 1.25
C ILE A 115 -4.07 11.62 1.11
N GLY A 116 -4.45 10.48 1.71
CA GLY A 116 -5.76 9.86 1.58
C GLY A 116 -5.70 8.41 1.07
N PRO A 117 -6.83 7.86 0.62
CA PRO A 117 -6.90 6.47 0.17
C PRO A 117 -5.98 6.16 -1.00
N VAL A 118 -5.28 5.02 -0.90
CA VAL A 118 -4.36 4.50 -1.92
C VAL A 118 -4.98 3.30 -2.61
N VAL A 119 -4.90 3.26 -3.94
CA VAL A 119 -5.16 2.06 -4.73
C VAL A 119 -3.84 1.56 -5.31
N ALA A 120 -3.53 0.29 -5.05
CA ALA A 120 -2.36 -0.39 -5.56
C ALA A 120 -2.77 -1.51 -6.53
N VAL A 121 -2.13 -1.55 -7.69
CA VAL A 121 -2.28 -2.65 -8.67
C VAL A 121 -0.90 -3.19 -8.98
N SER A 122 -0.71 -4.49 -8.76
CA SER A 122 0.61 -5.12 -8.79
C SER A 122 0.78 -6.13 -9.93
N ALA A 123 2.05 -6.41 -10.26
CA ALA A 123 2.44 -7.42 -11.24
C ALA A 123 2.67 -8.80 -10.61
N PHE A 124 2.89 -9.82 -11.46
CA PHE A 124 2.96 -11.23 -11.06
C PHE A 124 4.38 -11.73 -10.75
N ASN A 125 5.41 -11.05 -11.25
CA ASN A 125 6.79 -11.55 -11.24
C ASN A 125 7.46 -11.60 -9.87
N HIS A 126 7.04 -10.73 -8.95
CA HIS A 126 7.47 -10.70 -7.54
C HIS A 126 6.26 -10.49 -6.62
N PRO A 127 5.38 -11.53 -6.48
CA PRO A 127 4.04 -11.38 -5.92
C PRO A 127 3.99 -10.93 -4.46
N LEU A 128 5.03 -11.17 -3.66
CA LEU A 128 5.14 -10.65 -2.31
C LEU A 128 5.87 -9.30 -2.27
N ASN A 129 7.05 -9.22 -2.89
CA ASN A 129 7.92 -8.06 -2.76
C ASN A 129 7.29 -6.79 -3.34
N LEU A 130 6.62 -6.89 -4.51
CA LEU A 130 5.95 -5.72 -5.11
C LEU A 130 4.75 -5.25 -4.28
N ILE A 131 4.01 -6.17 -3.66
CA ILE A 131 2.92 -5.83 -2.76
C ILE A 131 3.46 -5.08 -1.52
N VAL A 132 4.56 -5.56 -0.93
CA VAL A 132 5.22 -4.87 0.18
C VAL A 132 5.64 -3.46 -0.23
N HIS A 133 6.25 -3.28 -1.42
CA HIS A 133 6.66 -1.96 -1.92
C HIS A 133 5.51 -0.98 -2.12
N GLN A 134 4.29 -1.46 -2.36
CA GLN A 134 3.12 -0.60 -2.56
C GLN A 134 2.32 -0.38 -1.28
N VAL A 135 2.15 -1.43 -0.46
CA VAL A 135 1.29 -1.41 0.72
C VAL A 135 2.00 -0.90 1.97
N ALA A 136 3.24 -1.36 2.23
CA ALA A 136 3.96 -0.99 3.44
C ALA A 136 4.23 0.53 3.54
N PRO A 137 4.66 1.23 2.47
CA PRO A 137 4.78 2.69 2.51
C PRO A 137 3.44 3.41 2.74
N ALA A 138 2.34 2.91 2.15
CA ALA A 138 1.02 3.50 2.37
C ALA A 138 0.62 3.42 3.84
N VAL A 139 0.76 2.24 4.47
CA VAL A 139 0.50 2.05 5.90
C VAL A 139 1.46 2.90 6.74
N ALA A 140 2.74 2.93 6.39
CA ALA A 140 3.76 3.71 7.11
C ALA A 140 3.40 5.19 7.19
N VAL A 141 2.94 5.79 6.09
CA VAL A 141 2.55 7.22 6.08
C VAL A 141 1.12 7.48 6.58
N GLY A 142 0.36 6.43 6.93
CA GLY A 142 -1.00 6.53 7.48
C GLY A 142 -2.08 6.69 6.41
N CYS A 143 -1.88 6.12 5.23
CA CYS A 143 -2.88 6.06 4.17
C CYS A 143 -3.59 4.70 4.16
N PRO A 144 -4.92 4.65 4.20
CA PRO A 144 -5.66 3.42 3.93
C PRO A 144 -5.36 2.92 2.51
N VAL A 145 -5.22 1.60 2.33
CA VAL A 145 -4.83 1.03 1.04
C VAL A 145 -5.70 -0.16 0.65
N ILE A 146 -6.16 -0.14 -0.60
CA ILE A 146 -6.75 -1.31 -1.25
C ILE A 146 -5.79 -1.80 -2.33
N VAL A 147 -5.48 -3.10 -2.33
CA VAL A 147 -4.51 -3.67 -3.25
C VAL A 147 -5.12 -4.79 -4.08
N LYS A 148 -4.87 -4.70 -5.38
CA LYS A 148 -5.20 -5.73 -6.37
C LYS A 148 -3.91 -6.41 -6.81
N PRO A 149 -3.67 -7.68 -6.42
CA PRO A 149 -2.58 -8.46 -6.97
C PRO A 149 -2.81 -8.82 -8.44
N ALA A 150 -1.80 -9.35 -9.10
CA ALA A 150 -1.98 -10.04 -10.37
C ALA A 150 -2.90 -11.25 -10.19
N SER A 151 -3.71 -11.55 -11.20
CA SER A 151 -4.69 -12.65 -11.13
C SER A 151 -4.04 -14.02 -11.01
N ASP A 152 -2.83 -14.18 -11.57
CA ASP A 152 -2.10 -15.44 -11.59
C ASP A 152 -1.34 -15.73 -10.28
N THR A 153 -1.06 -14.69 -9.47
CA THR A 153 -0.27 -14.81 -8.24
C THR A 153 -0.89 -13.98 -7.09
N PRO A 154 -2.12 -14.29 -6.67
CA PRO A 154 -2.81 -13.47 -5.68
C PRO A 154 -2.49 -13.83 -4.21
N LEU A 155 -2.05 -15.07 -3.94
CA LEU A 155 -2.04 -15.62 -2.57
C LEU A 155 -1.04 -14.90 -1.66
N SER A 156 0.15 -14.58 -2.14
CA SER A 156 1.15 -13.83 -1.36
C SER A 156 0.63 -12.45 -0.94
N CYS A 157 -0.20 -11.82 -1.76
CA CYS A 157 -0.82 -10.55 -1.42
C CYS A 157 -1.84 -10.70 -0.28
N PHE A 158 -2.73 -11.68 -0.37
CA PHE A 158 -3.72 -11.93 0.68
C PHE A 158 -3.04 -12.27 1.99
N GLU A 159 -2.03 -13.16 1.97
CA GLU A 159 -1.27 -13.52 3.15
C GLU A 159 -0.55 -12.33 3.78
N PHE A 160 0.04 -11.44 2.98
CA PHE A 160 0.67 -10.23 3.51
C PHE A 160 -0.33 -9.29 4.20
N ILE A 161 -1.53 -9.12 3.64
CA ILE A 161 -2.59 -8.33 4.28
C ILE A 161 -3.06 -9.00 5.59
N ASP A 162 -3.18 -10.33 5.61
CA ASP A 162 -3.52 -11.06 6.84
C ASP A 162 -2.43 -10.92 7.90
N ILE A 163 -1.15 -10.94 7.53
CA ILE A 163 -0.02 -10.66 8.43
C ILE A 163 -0.10 -9.25 9.01
N LEU A 164 -0.44 -8.24 8.21
CA LEU A 164 -0.64 -6.88 8.72
C LEU A 164 -1.78 -6.80 9.74
N HIS A 165 -2.89 -7.50 9.50
CA HIS A 165 -4.02 -7.57 10.44
C HIS A 165 -3.67 -8.34 11.71
N GLU A 166 -2.95 -9.45 11.61
CA GLU A 166 -2.41 -10.20 12.74
C GLU A 166 -1.46 -9.34 13.59
N ALA A 167 -0.66 -8.48 12.94
CA ALA A 167 0.20 -7.51 13.59
C ALA A 167 -0.55 -6.36 14.27
N GLY A 168 -1.87 -6.26 14.09
CA GLY A 168 -2.75 -5.29 14.74
C GLY A 168 -3.18 -4.12 13.86
N LEU A 169 -2.97 -4.18 12.53
CA LEU A 169 -3.54 -3.19 11.62
C LEU A 169 -5.06 -3.38 11.54
N PRO A 170 -5.89 -2.37 11.83
CA PRO A 170 -7.34 -2.50 11.69
C PRO A 170 -7.74 -2.83 10.25
N LYS A 171 -8.80 -3.64 10.09
CA LYS A 171 -9.21 -4.17 8.78
C LYS A 171 -9.60 -3.10 7.76
N GLU A 172 -10.04 -1.96 8.21
CA GLU A 172 -10.39 -0.81 7.37
C GLU A 172 -9.18 -0.03 6.83
N TRP A 173 -7.94 -0.37 7.26
CA TRP A 173 -6.72 0.30 6.81
C TRP A 173 -6.03 -0.39 5.65
N ALA A 174 -6.22 -1.68 5.47
CA ALA A 174 -5.66 -2.42 4.34
C ALA A 174 -6.61 -3.52 3.88
N LYS A 175 -6.76 -3.68 2.56
CA LYS A 175 -7.59 -4.73 1.98
C LYS A 175 -7.00 -5.24 0.68
N ALA A 176 -6.83 -6.58 0.58
CA ALA A 176 -6.56 -7.25 -0.69
C ALA A 176 -7.88 -7.60 -1.37
N VAL A 177 -7.95 -7.40 -2.69
CA VAL A 177 -9.13 -7.73 -3.50
C VAL A 177 -8.71 -8.36 -4.83
N ALA A 178 -9.51 -9.28 -5.32
CA ALA A 178 -9.38 -9.88 -6.66
C ALA A 178 -10.62 -9.53 -7.50
N PRO A 179 -10.78 -8.26 -7.91
CA PRO A 179 -11.97 -7.81 -8.64
C PRO A 179 -12.00 -8.30 -10.08
N SER A 180 -13.19 -8.31 -10.69
CA SER A 180 -13.35 -8.38 -12.14
C SER A 180 -12.66 -7.19 -12.83
N ARG A 181 -12.47 -7.26 -14.16
CA ARG A 181 -11.86 -6.16 -14.92
C ARG A 181 -12.62 -4.84 -14.73
N ASP A 182 -13.96 -4.89 -14.81
CA ASP A 182 -14.81 -3.70 -14.69
C ASP A 182 -14.78 -3.13 -13.25
N ALA A 183 -14.79 -3.98 -12.25
CA ALA A 183 -14.66 -3.56 -10.86
C ALA A 183 -13.26 -2.99 -10.57
N SER A 184 -12.21 -3.52 -11.22
CA SER A 184 -10.84 -2.97 -11.14
C SER A 184 -10.76 -1.55 -11.71
N GLU A 185 -11.37 -1.30 -12.87
CA GLU A 185 -11.38 0.02 -13.47
C GLU A 185 -12.14 1.01 -12.59
N LYS A 186 -13.32 0.63 -12.10
CA LYS A 186 -14.09 1.46 -11.15
C LYS A 186 -13.30 1.77 -9.87
N MET A 187 -12.56 0.80 -9.34
CA MET A 187 -11.73 0.98 -8.15
C MET A 187 -10.62 2.02 -8.38
N VAL A 188 -9.95 1.96 -9.54
CA VAL A 188 -8.84 2.88 -9.88
C VAL A 188 -9.34 4.28 -10.19
N THR A 189 -10.53 4.40 -10.80
CA THR A 189 -11.10 5.68 -11.23
C THR A 189 -12.03 6.33 -10.21
N ASP A 190 -12.18 5.74 -9.03
CA ASP A 190 -13.03 6.27 -7.96
C ASP A 190 -12.52 7.64 -7.48
N PRO A 191 -13.37 8.67 -7.41
CA PRO A 191 -12.95 10.03 -7.03
C PRO A 191 -12.43 10.16 -5.60
N ARG A 192 -12.66 9.17 -4.74
CA ARG A 192 -12.13 9.11 -3.38
C ARG A 192 -10.67 8.68 -3.32
N VAL A 193 -10.11 8.16 -4.42
CA VAL A 193 -8.71 7.72 -4.49
C VAL A 193 -7.79 8.92 -4.58
N ALA A 194 -6.93 9.10 -3.59
CA ALA A 194 -5.95 10.16 -3.55
C ALA A 194 -4.63 9.81 -4.25
N PHE A 195 -4.26 8.53 -4.23
CA PHE A 195 -3.03 8.05 -4.88
C PHE A 195 -3.23 6.68 -5.53
N PHE A 196 -2.78 6.57 -6.78
CA PHE A 196 -2.76 5.33 -7.55
C PHE A 196 -1.32 4.87 -7.78
N THR A 197 -0.98 3.66 -7.34
CA THR A 197 0.31 3.02 -7.64
C THR A 197 0.09 1.78 -8.49
N PHE A 198 0.84 1.71 -9.58
CA PHE A 198 0.72 0.63 -10.57
C PHE A 198 2.10 0.07 -10.91
N ILE A 199 2.19 -1.24 -10.90
CA ILE A 199 3.35 -1.98 -11.39
C ILE A 199 2.84 -2.98 -12.43
N GLY A 200 3.33 -2.85 -13.68
CA GLY A 200 2.88 -3.72 -14.78
C GLY A 200 3.25 -3.21 -16.16
N SER A 201 2.50 -3.63 -17.19
CA SER A 201 2.81 -3.21 -18.56
C SER A 201 2.51 -1.73 -18.82
N ALA A 202 3.37 -1.06 -19.56
CA ALA A 202 3.24 0.36 -19.90
C ALA A 202 1.87 0.69 -20.52
N GLY A 203 1.36 -0.15 -21.44
CA GLY A 203 0.06 0.07 -22.11
C GLY A 203 -1.11 0.11 -21.11
N VAL A 204 -1.12 -0.80 -20.13
CA VAL A 204 -2.18 -0.81 -19.09
C VAL A 204 -2.00 0.38 -18.15
N GLY A 205 -0.77 0.66 -17.70
CA GLY A 205 -0.50 1.78 -16.80
C GLY A 205 -0.93 3.12 -17.39
N TRP A 206 -0.56 3.42 -18.62
CA TRP A 206 -0.96 4.65 -19.30
C TRP A 206 -2.45 4.72 -19.56
N SER A 207 -3.10 3.60 -19.92
CA SER A 207 -4.56 3.54 -20.09
C SER A 207 -5.29 3.85 -18.80
N LEU A 208 -4.87 3.28 -17.66
CA LEU A 208 -5.48 3.55 -16.36
C LEU A 208 -5.23 5.00 -15.92
N ARG A 209 -4.00 5.50 -16.09
CA ARG A 209 -3.66 6.89 -15.76
C ARG A 209 -4.55 7.89 -16.47
N SER A 210 -4.85 7.66 -17.76
CA SER A 210 -5.69 8.57 -18.55
C SER A 210 -7.15 8.66 -18.07
N LYS A 211 -7.58 7.71 -17.23
CA LYS A 211 -8.94 7.61 -16.68
C LYS A 211 -9.03 8.02 -15.21
N LEU A 212 -7.92 8.36 -14.57
CA LEU A 212 -7.92 8.77 -13.17
C LEU A 212 -8.79 10.00 -12.95
N SER A 213 -9.43 10.04 -11.79
CA SER A 213 -10.20 11.21 -11.38
C SER A 213 -9.29 12.43 -11.20
N PRO A 214 -9.79 13.65 -11.48
CA PRO A 214 -9.04 14.87 -11.26
C PRO A 214 -8.50 14.95 -9.82
N GLY A 215 -7.20 15.28 -9.68
CA GLY A 215 -6.54 15.38 -8.38
C GLY A 215 -5.88 14.08 -7.89
N THR A 216 -6.23 12.92 -8.43
CA THR A 216 -5.55 11.66 -8.10
C THR A 216 -4.09 11.71 -8.56
N ARG A 217 -3.15 11.55 -7.64
CA ARG A 217 -1.73 11.40 -7.97
C ARG A 217 -1.41 9.96 -8.34
N CYS A 218 -0.37 9.73 -9.14
CA CYS A 218 0.01 8.36 -9.51
C CYS A 218 1.51 8.15 -9.62
N ALA A 219 1.92 6.90 -9.38
CA ALA A 219 3.22 6.34 -9.74
C ALA A 219 3.01 5.11 -10.62
N LEU A 220 3.76 5.03 -11.73
CA LEU A 220 3.71 3.91 -12.69
C LEU A 220 5.12 3.35 -12.85
N GLU A 221 5.24 2.02 -12.75
CA GLU A 221 6.48 1.25 -12.96
C GLU A 221 6.27 0.11 -13.95
#